data_54e9e55b49a054047ea4b02d34592563
#
_entry.id   54e9e55b49a054047ea4b02d34592563
#
_cell.length_a   1.000
_cell.length_b   1.000
_cell.length_c   1.000
_cell.angle_alpha   90.00
_cell.angle_beta   90.00
_cell.angle_gamma   90.00
#
_symmetry.space_group_name_H-M   'P 1'
#
loop_
_entity.id
_entity.type
_entity.pdbx_description
1 polymer ?
#
loop_
_entity_poly.entity_id
_entity_poly.type
_entity_poly.pdbx_seq_one_letter_code
_entity_poly.pdbx_strand_id
1 'polypeptide(L)'
;MNILDTRYLAERREALKQEILDSFLENFPHYEEMTESFEDIRFEEEEIESWKEDFEDELKEIEEIDDVENELGSEFEYGVTLVDVDDWEEYVEELLEDIGYIPKDFPSWIEIDWEATANNVKVDYMEVIYQGNSYLGRG
;
A
#
# COMPACT_ATOMS: atom_id res chain seq x y z
N MET A 1 -2.69 0.03 15.97
CA MET A 1 -2.56 -0.92 14.84
C MET A 1 -2.09 -0.21 13.59
N ASN A 2 -1.27 -0.87 12.81
CA ASN A 2 -0.81 -0.33 11.52
C ASN A 2 -1.76 -0.79 10.40
N ILE A 3 -2.63 0.12 9.98
CA ILE A 3 -3.65 -0.14 8.98
C ILE A 3 -3.53 0.91 7.88
N LEU A 4 -3.51 0.48 6.63
CA LEU A 4 -3.46 1.35 5.46
C LEU A 4 -4.70 1.14 4.59
N ASP A 5 -5.09 2.17 3.86
CA ASP A 5 -6.11 2.09 2.83
C ASP A 5 -5.41 2.25 1.47
N THR A 6 -5.78 1.42 0.50
CA THR A 6 -5.15 1.50 -0.83
C THR A 6 -5.38 2.85 -1.53
N ARG A 7 -6.43 3.58 -1.16
CA ARG A 7 -6.66 4.93 -1.69
C ARG A 7 -5.58 5.89 -1.23
N TYR A 8 -5.09 5.71 0.00
CA TYR A 8 -3.93 6.47 0.50
C TYR A 8 -2.69 6.15 -0.34
N LEU A 9 -2.47 4.88 -0.67
CA LEU A 9 -1.34 4.48 -1.51
C LEU A 9 -1.44 5.08 -2.91
N ALA A 10 -2.64 5.12 -3.48
CA ALA A 10 -2.86 5.73 -4.80
C ALA A 10 -2.53 7.24 -4.76
N GLU A 11 -2.98 7.96 -3.74
CA GLU A 11 -2.67 9.37 -3.56
C GLU A 11 -1.17 9.60 -3.34
N ARG A 12 -0.55 8.75 -2.54
CA ARG A 12 0.90 8.80 -2.28
C ARG A 12 1.69 8.61 -3.57
N ARG A 13 1.30 7.66 -4.40
CA ARG A 13 1.93 7.41 -5.70
C ARG A 13 1.87 8.64 -6.59
N GLU A 14 0.70 9.27 -6.70
CA GLU A 14 0.53 10.47 -7.52
C GLU A 14 1.37 11.63 -6.98
N ALA A 15 1.45 11.80 -5.67
CA ALA A 15 2.29 12.84 -5.06
C ALA A 15 3.77 12.61 -5.35
N LEU A 16 4.24 11.37 -5.27
CA LEU A 16 5.63 11.02 -5.59
C LEU A 16 5.94 11.28 -7.06
N LYS A 17 5.04 10.88 -7.96
CA LYS A 17 5.20 11.10 -9.39
C LYS A 17 5.27 12.59 -9.73
N GLN A 18 4.44 13.39 -9.09
CA GLN A 18 4.42 14.84 -9.31
C GLN A 18 5.71 15.50 -8.81
N GLU A 19 6.19 15.09 -7.64
CA GLU A 19 7.45 15.58 -7.09
C GLU A 19 8.63 15.31 -8.04
N ILE A 20 8.69 14.10 -8.57
CA ILE A 20 9.74 13.69 -9.50
C ILE A 20 9.62 14.47 -10.81
N LEU A 21 8.41 14.59 -11.34
CA LEU A 21 8.18 15.35 -12.58
C LEU A 21 8.59 16.81 -12.44
N ASP A 22 8.21 17.46 -11.34
CA ASP A 22 8.54 18.86 -11.10
C ASP A 22 10.06 19.06 -11.03
N SER A 23 10.76 18.17 -10.33
CA SER A 23 12.22 18.21 -10.25
C SER A 23 12.86 17.97 -11.62
N PHE A 24 12.32 17.02 -12.38
CA PHE A 24 12.83 16.71 -13.72
C PHE A 24 12.75 17.92 -14.64
N LEU A 25 11.61 18.57 -14.69
CA LEU A 25 11.42 19.75 -15.55
C LEU A 25 12.22 20.95 -15.09
N GLU A 26 12.46 21.10 -13.81
CA GLU A 26 13.32 22.14 -13.25
C GLU A 26 14.78 21.94 -13.65
N ASN A 27 15.27 20.71 -13.62
CA ASN A 27 16.65 20.38 -13.93
C ASN A 27 16.92 20.20 -15.43
N PHE A 28 15.90 19.81 -16.20
CA PHE A 28 16.00 19.53 -17.63
C PHE A 28 14.90 20.23 -18.43
N PRO A 29 14.88 21.59 -18.43
CA PRO A 29 13.80 22.34 -19.08
C PRO A 29 13.68 22.10 -20.57
N HIS A 30 14.73 21.62 -21.22
CA HIS A 30 14.71 21.32 -22.67
C HIS A 30 13.83 20.10 -23.01
N TYR A 31 13.40 19.32 -22.02
CA TYR A 31 12.46 18.22 -22.21
C TYR A 31 11.00 18.63 -22.00
N GLU A 32 10.71 19.87 -21.61
CA GLU A 32 9.37 20.33 -21.24
C GLU A 32 8.30 20.02 -22.29
N GLU A 33 8.59 20.26 -23.56
CA GLU A 33 7.63 20.04 -24.65
C GLU A 33 7.30 18.56 -24.86
N MET A 34 8.21 17.66 -24.46
CA MET A 34 8.06 16.21 -24.65
C MET A 34 7.57 15.48 -23.41
N THR A 35 7.45 16.20 -22.28
CA THR A 35 7.19 15.59 -20.99
C THR A 35 6.02 16.27 -20.30
N GLU A 36 4.82 15.70 -20.45
CA GLU A 36 3.61 16.19 -19.80
C GLU A 36 3.37 15.52 -18.46
N SER A 37 3.79 14.25 -18.31
CA SER A 37 3.56 13.46 -17.14
C SER A 37 4.80 12.66 -16.74
N PHE A 38 4.76 12.09 -15.54
CA PHE A 38 5.83 11.21 -15.04
C PHE A 38 6.13 10.07 -16.02
N GLU A 39 5.11 9.50 -16.66
CA GLU A 39 5.23 8.38 -17.57
C GLU A 39 6.03 8.73 -18.85
N ASP A 40 6.16 10.01 -19.16
CA ASP A 40 6.93 10.47 -20.33
C ASP A 40 8.43 10.57 -20.06
N ILE A 41 8.85 10.48 -18.80
CA ILE A 41 10.25 10.58 -18.42
C ILE A 41 11.02 9.32 -18.89
N ARG A 42 12.08 9.54 -19.66
CA ARG A 42 12.95 8.46 -20.15
C ARG A 42 14.10 8.23 -19.18
N PHE A 43 13.87 7.38 -18.18
CA PHE A 43 14.85 7.12 -17.11
C PHE A 43 16.12 6.43 -17.58
N GLU A 44 16.14 5.84 -18.77
CA GLU A 44 17.28 5.16 -19.37
C GLU A 44 18.31 6.12 -19.98
N GLU A 45 17.98 7.39 -20.14
CA GLU A 45 18.90 8.38 -20.71
C GLU A 45 20.07 8.66 -19.77
N GLU A 46 21.30 8.65 -20.34
CA GLU A 46 22.53 8.90 -19.57
C GLU A 46 22.55 10.31 -18.93
N GLU A 47 21.98 11.28 -19.61
CA GLU A 47 21.96 12.68 -19.17
C GLU A 47 21.31 12.85 -17.78
N ILE A 48 20.32 12.05 -17.48
CA ILE A 48 19.55 12.16 -16.24
C ILE A 48 19.94 11.15 -15.17
N GLU A 49 20.91 10.29 -15.43
CA GLU A 49 21.30 9.22 -14.53
C GLU A 49 21.68 9.71 -13.13
N SER A 50 22.49 10.76 -13.04
CA SER A 50 22.91 11.33 -11.76
C SER A 50 21.74 11.95 -10.99
N TRP A 51 20.84 12.64 -11.70
CA TRP A 51 19.63 13.21 -11.11
C TRP A 51 18.71 12.08 -10.60
N LYS A 52 18.57 11.02 -11.37
CA LYS A 52 17.71 9.87 -11.02
C LYS A 52 18.12 9.20 -9.71
N GLU A 53 19.41 9.15 -9.43
CA GLU A 53 19.93 8.57 -8.18
C GLU A 53 19.37 9.26 -6.94
N ASP A 54 19.05 10.55 -7.01
CA ASP A 54 18.48 11.32 -5.92
C ASP A 54 17.04 10.90 -5.61
N PHE A 55 16.37 10.20 -6.55
CA PHE A 55 14.99 9.75 -6.42
C PHE A 55 14.84 8.24 -6.36
N GLU A 56 15.92 7.53 -6.05
CA GLU A 56 15.94 6.07 -6.02
C GLU A 56 14.91 5.50 -5.04
N ASP A 57 14.80 6.07 -3.84
CA ASP A 57 13.85 5.62 -2.84
C ASP A 57 12.40 5.89 -3.26
N GLU A 58 12.14 7.07 -3.82
CA GLU A 58 10.81 7.46 -4.30
C GLU A 58 10.36 6.58 -5.48
N LEU A 59 11.27 6.28 -6.40
CA LEU A 59 10.99 5.41 -7.54
C LEU A 59 10.69 3.99 -7.06
N LYS A 60 11.41 3.52 -6.05
CA LYS A 60 11.18 2.20 -5.46
C LYS A 60 9.82 2.14 -4.78
N GLU A 61 9.45 3.19 -4.05
CA GLU A 61 8.13 3.25 -3.40
C GLU A 61 7.01 3.21 -4.43
N ILE A 62 7.14 3.93 -5.55
CA ILE A 62 6.16 3.90 -6.65
C ILE A 62 6.01 2.47 -7.18
N GLU A 63 7.13 1.78 -7.40
CA GLU A 63 7.11 0.39 -7.87
C GLU A 63 6.42 -0.54 -6.87
N GLU A 64 6.67 -0.36 -5.57
CA GLU A 64 6.02 -1.13 -4.53
C GLU A 64 4.50 -0.92 -4.52
N ILE A 65 4.05 0.32 -4.72
CA ILE A 65 2.61 0.61 -4.80
C ILE A 65 2.01 -0.04 -6.05
N ASP A 66 2.71 0.01 -7.18
CA ASP A 66 2.29 -0.67 -8.41
C ASP A 66 2.14 -2.18 -8.18
N ASP A 67 3.07 -2.79 -7.44
CA ASP A 67 3.01 -4.22 -7.11
C ASP A 67 1.80 -4.54 -6.23
N VAL A 68 1.48 -3.69 -5.26
CA VAL A 68 0.28 -3.85 -4.42
C VAL A 68 -0.98 -3.80 -5.29
N GLU A 69 -1.06 -2.85 -6.22
CA GLU A 69 -2.18 -2.74 -7.15
C GLU A 69 -2.31 -3.99 -8.02
N ASN A 70 -1.19 -4.49 -8.55
CA ASN A 70 -1.18 -5.70 -9.38
C ASN A 70 -1.69 -6.92 -8.61
N GLU A 71 -1.31 -7.04 -7.33
CA GLU A 71 -1.77 -8.15 -6.48
C GLU A 71 -3.26 -8.08 -6.15
N LEU A 72 -3.78 -6.88 -5.87
CA LEU A 72 -5.17 -6.68 -5.46
C LEU A 72 -6.14 -6.51 -6.62
N GLY A 73 -5.62 -6.17 -7.81
CA GLY A 73 -6.44 -5.95 -9.00
C GLY A 73 -7.33 -4.71 -8.89
N SER A 74 -8.52 -4.78 -9.49
CA SER A 74 -9.44 -3.64 -9.57
C SER A 74 -9.93 -3.12 -8.21
N GLU A 75 -9.87 -3.94 -7.17
CA GLU A 75 -10.29 -3.54 -5.83
C GLU A 75 -9.38 -2.46 -5.23
N PHE A 76 -8.13 -2.37 -5.68
CA PHE A 76 -7.18 -1.33 -5.25
C PHE A 76 -7.77 0.08 -5.42
N GLU A 77 -8.41 0.34 -6.55
CA GLU A 77 -8.99 1.65 -6.86
C GLU A 77 -10.17 2.01 -5.94
N TYR A 78 -10.97 1.02 -5.59
CA TYR A 78 -12.16 1.23 -4.75
C TYR A 78 -11.83 1.36 -3.27
N GLY A 79 -10.66 0.94 -2.87
CA GLY A 79 -10.22 1.00 -1.49
C GLY A 79 -10.26 -0.36 -0.79
N VAL A 80 -9.06 -0.89 -0.50
CA VAL A 80 -8.89 -2.11 0.28
C VAL A 80 -8.19 -1.73 1.57
N THR A 81 -8.70 -2.23 2.70
CA THR A 81 -8.04 -2.07 3.98
C THR A 81 -6.90 -3.07 4.08
N LEU A 82 -5.69 -2.56 4.31
CA LEU A 82 -4.49 -3.36 4.48
C LEU A 82 -4.09 -3.35 5.95
N VAL A 83 -4.00 -4.52 6.55
CA VAL A 83 -3.67 -4.67 7.98
C VAL A 83 -2.30 -5.30 8.11
N ASP A 84 -1.41 -4.67 8.88
CA ASP A 84 -0.09 -5.24 9.18
C ASP A 84 -0.28 -6.64 9.79
N VAL A 85 0.51 -7.61 9.31
CA VAL A 85 0.41 -9.00 9.76
C VAL A 85 0.61 -9.13 11.27
N ASP A 86 1.42 -8.25 11.87
CA ASP A 86 1.68 -8.25 13.31
C ASP A 86 0.47 -7.80 14.12
N ASP A 87 -0.44 -7.07 13.50
CA ASP A 87 -1.67 -6.56 14.13
C ASP A 87 -2.92 -7.36 13.74
N TRP A 88 -2.74 -8.43 12.96
CA TRP A 88 -3.86 -9.17 12.39
C TRP A 88 -4.78 -9.78 13.42
N GLU A 89 -4.23 -10.41 14.46
CA GLU A 89 -5.04 -11.03 15.53
C GLU A 89 -5.89 -9.99 16.25
N GLU A 90 -5.30 -8.86 16.63
CA GLU A 90 -6.01 -7.76 17.27
C GLU A 90 -7.10 -7.18 16.37
N TYR A 91 -6.79 -7.02 15.07
CA TYR A 91 -7.75 -6.54 14.09
C TYR A 91 -8.96 -7.46 13.98
N VAL A 92 -8.74 -8.78 13.89
CA VAL A 92 -9.81 -9.76 13.79
C VAL A 92 -10.68 -9.74 15.05
N GLU A 93 -10.07 -9.63 16.23
CA GLU A 93 -10.80 -9.54 17.48
C GLU A 93 -11.75 -8.35 17.49
N GLU A 94 -11.27 -7.17 17.16
CA GLU A 94 -12.08 -5.96 17.09
C GLU A 94 -13.17 -6.07 16.02
N LEU A 95 -12.83 -6.62 14.86
CA LEU A 95 -13.78 -6.79 13.76
C LEU A 95 -14.96 -7.67 14.17
N LEU A 96 -14.69 -8.82 14.79
CA LEU A 96 -15.75 -9.77 15.18
C LEU A 96 -16.62 -9.22 16.30
N GLU A 97 -16.06 -8.40 17.18
CA GLU A 97 -16.82 -7.68 18.21
C GLU A 97 -17.72 -6.61 17.59
N ASP A 98 -17.17 -5.82 16.65
CA ASP A 98 -17.88 -4.70 16.01
C ASP A 98 -19.04 -5.17 15.14
N ILE A 99 -18.89 -6.30 14.43
CA ILE A 99 -19.97 -6.86 13.60
C ILE A 99 -20.95 -7.74 14.38
N GLY A 100 -20.74 -7.89 15.69
CA GLY A 100 -21.67 -8.58 16.59
C GLY A 100 -21.57 -10.10 16.63
N TYR A 101 -20.51 -10.69 16.07
CA TYR A 101 -20.29 -12.13 16.20
C TYR A 101 -19.88 -12.52 17.62
N ILE A 102 -19.26 -11.60 18.36
CA ILE A 102 -18.93 -11.76 19.76
C ILE A 102 -19.79 -10.77 20.55
N PRO A 103 -20.82 -11.23 21.30
CA PRO A 103 -21.68 -10.34 22.07
C PRO A 103 -20.93 -9.66 23.21
N LYS A 104 -21.34 -8.45 23.60
CA LYS A 104 -20.72 -7.69 24.69
C LYS A 104 -20.86 -8.39 26.04
N ASP A 105 -21.89 -9.19 26.22
CA ASP A 105 -22.18 -9.97 27.42
C ASP A 105 -21.59 -11.38 27.37
N PHE A 106 -20.63 -11.61 26.50
CA PHE A 106 -19.95 -12.89 26.35
C PHE A 106 -19.36 -13.33 27.70
N PRO A 107 -19.66 -14.56 28.17
CA PRO A 107 -19.20 -14.99 29.49
C PRO A 107 -17.68 -14.95 29.62
N SER A 108 -17.18 -14.30 30.67
CA SER A 108 -15.73 -14.09 30.85
C SER A 108 -14.95 -15.40 31.10
N TRP A 109 -15.65 -16.46 31.48
CA TRP A 109 -15.07 -17.79 31.72
C TRP A 109 -14.92 -18.64 30.44
N ILE A 110 -15.44 -18.15 29.30
CA ILE A 110 -15.24 -18.78 27.99
C ILE A 110 -14.06 -18.07 27.33
N GLU A 111 -13.05 -18.82 26.94
CA GLU A 111 -11.90 -18.30 26.24
C GLU A 111 -11.99 -18.61 24.76
N ILE A 112 -11.61 -17.61 23.94
CA ILE A 112 -11.55 -17.75 22.48
C ILE A 112 -10.09 -17.89 22.10
N ASP A 113 -9.79 -18.90 21.29
CA ASP A 113 -8.48 -19.04 20.67
C ASP A 113 -8.35 -18.05 19.51
N TRP A 114 -7.91 -16.84 19.82
CA TRP A 114 -7.79 -15.75 18.83
C TRP A 114 -6.76 -16.03 17.76
N GLU A 115 -5.69 -16.74 18.09
CA GLU A 115 -4.69 -17.13 17.10
C GLU A 115 -5.29 -18.04 16.04
N ALA A 116 -6.01 -19.09 16.45
CA ALA A 116 -6.68 -20.00 15.52
C ALA A 116 -7.78 -19.29 14.73
N THR A 117 -8.57 -18.44 15.39
CA THR A 117 -9.64 -17.67 14.75
C THR A 117 -9.08 -16.74 13.69
N ALA A 118 -8.01 -16.00 14.02
CA ALA A 118 -7.35 -15.09 13.09
C ALA A 118 -6.78 -15.83 11.88
N ASN A 119 -6.20 -17.00 12.09
CA ASN A 119 -5.69 -17.84 11.00
C ASN A 119 -6.81 -18.32 10.07
N ASN A 120 -7.99 -18.64 10.63
CA ASN A 120 -9.14 -19.05 9.84
C ASN A 120 -9.69 -17.91 8.97
N VAL A 121 -9.77 -16.71 9.52
CA VAL A 121 -10.23 -15.52 8.78
C VAL A 121 -9.25 -15.13 7.67
N LYS A 122 -7.96 -15.31 7.93
CA LYS A 122 -6.88 -14.98 7.01
C LYS A 122 -6.95 -15.69 5.66
N VAL A 123 -7.61 -16.84 5.59
CA VAL A 123 -7.70 -17.69 4.38
C VAL A 123 -8.22 -16.92 3.16
N ASP A 124 -9.12 -15.97 3.37
CA ASP A 124 -9.71 -15.16 2.29
C ASP A 124 -8.93 -13.90 1.95
N TYR A 125 -7.78 -13.68 2.61
CA TYR A 125 -6.98 -12.48 2.46
C TYR A 125 -5.66 -12.80 1.75
N MET A 126 -5.10 -11.82 1.05
CA MET A 126 -3.80 -11.98 0.42
C MET A 126 -2.77 -11.07 1.08
N GLU A 127 -1.53 -11.54 1.11
CA GLU A 127 -0.43 -10.80 1.69
C GLU A 127 0.25 -9.94 0.62
N VAL A 128 0.45 -8.67 0.94
CA VAL A 128 1.20 -7.73 0.09
C VAL A 128 2.30 -7.09 0.93
N ILE A 129 3.37 -6.67 0.27
CA ILE A 129 4.51 -6.04 0.94
C ILE A 129 4.59 -4.58 0.52
N TYR A 130 4.76 -3.70 1.50
CA TYR A 130 4.95 -2.27 1.26
C TYR A 130 5.88 -1.70 2.33
N GLN A 131 6.95 -1.04 1.90
CA GLN A 131 7.94 -0.40 2.77
C GLN A 131 8.47 -1.34 3.87
N GLY A 132 8.78 -2.58 3.47
CA GLY A 132 9.36 -3.58 4.36
C GLY A 132 8.40 -4.28 5.30
N ASN A 133 7.12 -3.90 5.31
CA ASN A 133 6.10 -4.53 6.14
C ASN A 133 5.17 -5.38 5.27
N SER A 134 4.69 -6.46 5.85
CA SER A 134 3.68 -7.32 5.21
C SER A 134 2.30 -6.94 5.71
N TYR A 135 1.35 -6.86 4.78
CA TYR A 135 -0.04 -6.49 5.07
C TYR A 135 -0.98 -7.53 4.49
N LEU A 136 -2.12 -7.69 5.13
CA LEU A 136 -3.20 -8.55 4.65
C LEU A 136 -4.34 -7.70 4.13
N GLY A 137 -4.78 -8.00 2.92
CA GLY A 137 -5.89 -7.32 2.28
C GLY A 137 -6.76 -8.30 1.50
N ARG A 138 -7.99 -7.90 1.27
CA ARG A 138 -8.97 -8.71 0.54
C ARG A 138 -9.37 -7.98 -0.74
N GLY A 139 -8.83 -8.46 -1.83
CA GLY A 139 -9.09 -7.90 -3.14
C GLY A 139 -10.04 -8.72 -3.99
#